data_a08fa03c990162f1272282eb3a2c303b
#
_entry.id   a08fa03c990162f1272282eb3a2c303b
#
_cell.length_a   1.000
_cell.length_b   1.000
_cell.length_c   1.000
_cell.angle_alpha   90.00
_cell.angle_beta   90.00
_cell.angle_gamma   90.00
#
_symmetry.space_group_name_H-M   'P 1'
#
loop_
_entity.id
_entity.type
_entity.pdbx_description
1 polymer ?
#
loop_
_entity_poly.entity_id
_entity_poly.type
_entity_poly.pdbx_seq_one_letter_code
_entity_poly.pdbx_strand_id
1 'polypeptide(L)'
;MTNRRDDDFRIRPSAPKNRGKSQGQSFISKVLKQAGKASSGKSSVRRPASAGGGKTTGQRPDSRLGRGHTAARFAGAKLTPMSRRVTIKTLLVNQQRASPQSLAKHLRYIERDGVGRDGEPGRAYGPQTDEADLDAFKERCADDRHHFRFIVSPEDGAELEDLRTYTRHLMGRMEADLGTRLEWVAVDHWNTDNPHTHLIVRGRDDTGKHLIIAGDYIADGFRYRAAELATEWLGPRTELEIQQALRREVEQERWTSLDRTLKREVGDDGQVQIERFNEPRLQRQRLLLIGRLQRLQRLGLADEVQPGSWAVHADAEKTLRALGERGDIIRTLQRAMSGAPRELSVFEPGDDGRTIVGRVAAKRLADELRDRGYLVIDGVDGKAHYVALNARDELANYPTGAVVEVKGAADVRAADKNIAALASGGLYRADHHLAIAQGQAVPGRDPQEVVAAHIRRLEALRRAGIVERVADGLWKVPDDLPERGRQYDAQRLGGVAVEVKSHLSIERQARAIGATWLDQ
;
A
#
# COMPACT_ATOMS: atom_id res chain seq x y z
N MET A 1 -24.37 -19.51 17.58
CA MET A 1 -23.41 -18.59 18.21
C MET A 1 -22.45 -18.15 17.12
N THR A 2 -22.70 -16.98 16.55
CA THR A 2 -21.90 -16.39 15.46
C THR A 2 -20.61 -15.83 16.02
N ASN A 3 -19.52 -16.45 15.67
CA ASN A 3 -18.15 -16.02 16.03
C ASN A 3 -17.89 -14.67 15.32
N ARG A 4 -18.12 -13.56 16.04
CA ARG A 4 -17.75 -12.22 15.55
C ARG A 4 -16.23 -12.16 15.51
N ARG A 5 -15.68 -12.20 14.29
CA ARG A 5 -14.27 -11.97 14.04
C ARG A 5 -13.92 -10.54 14.47
N ASP A 6 -12.90 -10.41 15.29
CA ASP A 6 -12.35 -9.12 15.66
C ASP A 6 -11.77 -8.45 14.40
N ASP A 7 -12.52 -7.49 13.83
CA ASP A 7 -12.10 -6.72 12.65
C ASP A 7 -10.87 -5.84 12.92
N ASP A 8 -10.44 -5.73 14.19
CA ASP A 8 -9.30 -4.93 14.61
C ASP A 8 -7.96 -5.42 14.04
N PHE A 9 -7.95 -6.61 13.43
CA PHE A 9 -6.75 -7.28 12.97
C PHE A 9 -6.76 -7.63 11.48
N ARG A 10 -7.48 -6.94 10.64
CA ARG A 10 -7.47 -7.27 9.20
C ARG A 10 -6.13 -6.91 8.57
N ILE A 11 -5.47 -7.92 8.01
CA ILE A 11 -4.46 -7.71 6.98
C ILE A 11 -5.17 -6.97 5.85
N ARG A 12 -4.65 -5.82 5.47
CA ARG A 12 -5.02 -5.19 4.21
C ARG A 12 -3.99 -5.63 3.18
N PRO A 13 -4.27 -6.64 2.35
CA PRO A 13 -3.56 -6.72 1.11
C PRO A 13 -3.76 -5.34 0.49
N SER A 14 -2.67 -4.65 0.15
CA SER A 14 -2.79 -3.39 -0.56
C SER A 14 -3.67 -3.69 -1.77
N ALA A 15 -4.92 -3.19 -1.73
CA ALA A 15 -5.86 -3.43 -2.81
C ALA A 15 -5.17 -3.03 -4.10
N PRO A 16 -5.09 -3.90 -5.12
CA PRO A 16 -4.61 -3.49 -6.41
C PRO A 16 -5.49 -2.33 -6.81
N LYS A 17 -4.93 -1.11 -6.90
CA LYS A 17 -5.62 0.01 -7.51
C LYS A 17 -6.06 -0.51 -8.87
N ASN A 18 -7.36 -0.58 -9.07
CA ASN A 18 -8.02 -1.17 -10.21
C ASN A 18 -7.51 -0.49 -11.49
N ARG A 19 -6.39 -0.98 -12.01
CA ARG A 19 -5.94 -0.62 -13.35
C ARG A 19 -6.82 -1.40 -14.28
N GLY A 20 -7.73 -0.68 -14.89
CA GLY A 20 -8.75 -1.09 -15.79
C GLY A 20 -8.61 -2.45 -16.42
N LYS A 21 -9.69 -3.14 -16.52
CA LYS A 21 -9.88 -4.40 -17.23
C LYS A 21 -9.32 -4.31 -18.66
N SER A 22 -8.04 -4.60 -18.85
CA SER A 22 -7.60 -5.23 -20.08
C SER A 22 -7.93 -6.71 -19.98
N GLN A 23 -8.19 -7.39 -21.07
CA GLN A 23 -8.70 -8.76 -21.20
C GLN A 23 -7.91 -9.89 -20.51
N GLY A 24 -7.48 -9.70 -19.32
CA GLY A 24 -6.96 -10.68 -18.39
C GLY A 24 -7.33 -10.17 -17.04
N GLN A 25 -8.34 -10.72 -16.40
CA GLN A 25 -8.48 -10.55 -14.97
C GLN A 25 -7.11 -10.77 -14.36
N SER A 26 -6.60 -9.81 -13.58
CA SER A 26 -5.29 -9.96 -12.98
C SER A 26 -5.27 -11.28 -12.20
N PHE A 27 -4.17 -11.98 -12.20
CA PHE A 27 -4.00 -13.23 -11.43
C PHE A 27 -4.50 -13.03 -9.99
N ILE A 28 -4.20 -11.88 -9.38
CA ILE A 28 -4.67 -11.49 -8.04
C ILE A 28 -6.19 -11.45 -7.95
N SER A 29 -6.89 -10.81 -8.90
CA SER A 29 -8.35 -10.76 -8.88
C SER A 29 -8.99 -12.12 -9.18
N LYS A 30 -8.31 -13.01 -9.93
CA LYS A 30 -8.75 -14.40 -10.11
C LYS A 30 -8.62 -15.20 -8.82
N VAL A 31 -7.49 -15.08 -8.11
CA VAL A 31 -7.27 -15.73 -6.81
C VAL A 31 -8.27 -15.21 -5.78
N LEU A 32 -8.45 -13.89 -5.65
CA LEU A 32 -9.39 -13.28 -4.70
C LEU A 32 -10.87 -13.57 -5.04
N LYS A 33 -11.25 -13.58 -6.33
CA LYS A 33 -12.60 -13.97 -6.74
C LYS A 33 -12.92 -15.45 -6.52
N GLN A 34 -11.93 -16.33 -6.70
CA GLN A 34 -12.12 -17.76 -6.43
C GLN A 34 -12.21 -18.03 -4.92
N ALA A 35 -11.42 -17.33 -4.10
CA ALA A 35 -11.53 -17.39 -2.65
C ALA A 35 -12.91 -16.87 -2.14
N GLY A 36 -13.39 -15.74 -2.68
CA GLY A 36 -14.69 -15.18 -2.32
C GLY A 36 -15.90 -16.01 -2.76
N LYS A 37 -15.81 -16.73 -3.89
CA LYS A 37 -16.89 -17.63 -4.34
C LYS A 37 -17.01 -18.92 -3.51
N ALA A 38 -15.92 -19.36 -2.88
CA ALA A 38 -15.94 -20.52 -2.01
C ALA A 38 -16.61 -20.27 -0.65
N SER A 39 -16.63 -19.00 -0.19
CA SER A 39 -17.29 -18.61 1.07
C SER A 39 -18.80 -18.39 0.94
N SER A 40 -19.35 -18.28 -0.28
CA SER A 40 -20.78 -18.03 -0.54
C SER A 40 -21.57 -19.27 -1.01
N GLY A 41 -21.10 -20.49 -0.69
CA GLY A 41 -21.75 -21.74 -1.04
C GLY A 41 -23.10 -21.92 -0.34
N LYS A 42 -24.20 -21.55 -1.01
CA LYS A 42 -25.53 -22.04 -0.69
C LYS A 42 -25.56 -23.56 -0.93
N SER A 43 -25.76 -24.33 0.13
CA SER A 43 -25.97 -25.76 0.04
C SER A 43 -27.25 -26.04 -0.74
N SER A 44 -27.14 -26.53 -1.98
CA SER A 44 -28.21 -27.26 -2.65
C SER A 44 -27.90 -28.75 -2.53
N VAL A 45 -28.63 -29.40 -1.66
CA VAL A 45 -28.68 -30.85 -1.54
C VAL A 45 -29.18 -31.41 -2.87
N ARG A 46 -28.33 -32.10 -3.64
CA ARG A 46 -28.74 -33.01 -4.70
C ARG A 46 -28.44 -34.45 -4.28
N ARG A 47 -29.49 -35.25 -4.31
CA ARG A 47 -29.53 -36.70 -4.06
C ARG A 47 -28.59 -37.46 -5.01
N PRO A 48 -28.05 -38.61 -4.59
CA PRO A 48 -27.13 -39.40 -5.40
C PRO A 48 -27.84 -40.24 -6.43
N ALA A 49 -27.30 -40.29 -7.65
CA ALA A 49 -27.58 -41.33 -8.62
C ALA A 49 -26.40 -42.31 -8.65
N SER A 50 -26.76 -43.56 -8.76
CA SER A 50 -26.00 -44.79 -8.56
C SER A 50 -24.86 -45.07 -9.55
N ALA A 51 -23.83 -45.69 -9.04
CA ALA A 51 -23.00 -46.81 -9.52
C ALA A 51 -22.45 -46.80 -10.96
N GLY A 52 -21.11 -46.81 -11.01
CA GLY A 52 -20.34 -47.29 -12.16
C GLY A 52 -18.85 -47.27 -11.81
N GLY A 53 -18.24 -48.48 -11.62
CA GLY A 53 -16.89 -48.64 -11.16
C GLY A 53 -15.82 -48.25 -12.17
N GLY A 54 -14.69 -47.84 -11.66
CA GLY A 54 -13.47 -47.60 -12.40
C GLY A 54 -12.39 -47.06 -11.45
N LYS A 55 -11.52 -47.97 -10.96
CA LYS A 55 -10.30 -47.59 -10.24
C LYS A 55 -9.33 -46.96 -11.22
N THR A 56 -9.17 -45.64 -11.12
CA THR A 56 -7.97 -44.97 -11.60
C THR A 56 -7.41 -44.16 -10.44
N THR A 57 -6.16 -44.40 -10.12
CA THR A 57 -5.36 -43.58 -9.20
C THR A 57 -5.22 -42.18 -9.77
N GLY A 58 -6.26 -41.36 -9.57
CA GLY A 58 -6.31 -39.96 -10.02
C GLY A 58 -5.65 -39.07 -8.99
N GLN A 59 -4.58 -38.42 -9.37
CA GLN A 59 -4.11 -37.19 -8.73
C GLN A 59 -5.31 -36.26 -8.50
N ARG A 60 -5.50 -35.85 -7.26
CA ARG A 60 -6.54 -34.85 -6.93
C ARG A 60 -6.26 -33.58 -7.74
N PRO A 61 -7.25 -33.03 -8.47
CA PRO A 61 -7.02 -31.78 -9.18
C PRO A 61 -6.56 -30.71 -8.19
N ASP A 62 -5.52 -29.99 -8.55
CA ASP A 62 -4.96 -28.89 -7.76
C ASP A 62 -6.10 -27.96 -7.31
N SER A 63 -6.27 -27.81 -6.00
CA SER A 63 -7.31 -26.97 -5.43
C SER A 63 -7.16 -25.54 -5.97
N ARG A 64 -8.16 -25.01 -6.65
CA ARG A 64 -8.20 -23.63 -7.16
C ARG A 64 -8.25 -22.57 -6.03
N LEU A 65 -8.35 -23.02 -4.79
CA LEU A 65 -8.52 -22.19 -3.59
C LEU A 65 -7.20 -21.68 -2.98
N GLY A 66 -6.06 -22.19 -3.43
CA GLY A 66 -4.76 -21.89 -2.80
C GLY A 66 -4.54 -22.65 -1.50
N ARG A 67 -3.27 -22.65 -1.04
CA ARG A 67 -2.83 -23.32 0.19
C ARG A 67 -3.18 -22.48 1.42
N GLY A 68 -3.39 -23.13 2.57
CA GLY A 68 -3.60 -22.44 3.85
C GLY A 68 -5.06 -22.03 4.15
N HIS A 69 -6.03 -22.28 3.26
CA HIS A 69 -7.43 -21.94 3.50
C HIS A 69 -7.99 -22.57 4.78
N THR A 70 -7.72 -23.86 5.02
CA THR A 70 -8.15 -24.55 6.24
C THR A 70 -7.48 -23.96 7.48
N ALA A 71 -6.17 -23.70 7.41
CA ALA A 71 -5.42 -23.11 8.50
C ALA A 71 -5.93 -21.69 8.85
N ALA A 72 -6.26 -20.88 7.85
CA ALA A 72 -6.83 -19.54 8.06
C ALA A 72 -8.13 -19.56 8.87
N ARG A 73 -8.98 -20.56 8.67
CA ARG A 73 -10.25 -20.70 9.43
C ARG A 73 -10.04 -21.00 10.91
N PHE A 74 -8.95 -21.64 11.28
CA PHE A 74 -8.65 -22.06 12.65
C PHE A 74 -7.57 -21.20 13.32
N ALA A 75 -6.77 -20.46 12.55
CA ALA A 75 -5.63 -19.71 13.08
C ALA A 75 -6.04 -18.67 14.15
N GLY A 76 -7.23 -18.04 13.99
CA GLY A 76 -7.74 -17.07 14.96
C GLY A 76 -8.41 -17.65 16.20
N ALA A 77 -8.60 -18.98 16.27
CA ALA A 77 -9.39 -19.59 17.35
C ALA A 77 -8.77 -19.44 18.76
N LYS A 78 -7.44 -19.28 18.81
CA LYS A 78 -6.69 -19.09 20.07
C LYS A 78 -6.50 -17.62 20.47
N LEU A 79 -6.86 -16.67 19.60
CA LEU A 79 -6.67 -15.26 19.89
C LEU A 79 -7.75 -14.74 20.84
N THR A 80 -7.31 -13.99 21.81
CA THR A 80 -8.15 -13.30 22.79
C THR A 80 -7.93 -11.78 22.67
N PRO A 81 -8.77 -10.95 23.29
CA PRO A 81 -8.50 -9.52 23.40
C PRO A 81 -7.15 -9.16 24.04
N MET A 82 -6.60 -10.09 24.83
CA MET A 82 -5.28 -9.95 25.47
C MET A 82 -4.13 -10.41 24.60
N SER A 83 -4.37 -10.98 23.42
CA SER A 83 -3.30 -11.39 22.52
C SER A 83 -2.48 -10.19 22.03
N ARG A 84 -1.16 -10.38 21.91
CA ARG A 84 -0.25 -9.37 21.33
C ARG A 84 -0.65 -9.06 19.90
N ARG A 85 -0.46 -7.83 19.46
CA ARG A 85 -0.87 -7.35 18.14
C ARG A 85 0.31 -7.39 17.17
N VAL A 86 0.05 -7.86 15.97
CA VAL A 86 1.03 -7.82 14.87
C VAL A 86 0.36 -7.25 13.63
N THR A 87 1.00 -6.27 13.03
CA THR A 87 0.59 -5.75 11.73
C THR A 87 1.36 -6.47 10.63
N ILE A 88 0.65 -7.01 9.65
CA ILE A 88 1.28 -7.56 8.45
C ILE A 88 0.76 -6.81 7.23
N LYS A 89 1.67 -6.23 6.46
CA LYS A 89 1.39 -5.68 5.14
C LYS A 89 1.86 -6.68 4.09
N THR A 90 1.09 -6.90 3.04
CA THR A 90 1.42 -7.87 1.99
C THR A 90 1.28 -7.27 0.61
N LEU A 91 2.23 -7.57 -0.27
CA LEU A 91 2.18 -7.27 -1.69
C LEU A 91 2.54 -8.51 -2.52
N LEU A 92 1.66 -8.92 -3.41
CA LEU A 92 1.97 -9.89 -4.45
C LEU A 92 2.51 -9.15 -5.69
N VAL A 93 3.80 -9.33 -5.97
CA VAL A 93 4.46 -8.73 -7.13
C VAL A 93 4.39 -9.69 -8.30
N ASN A 94 3.72 -9.29 -9.38
CA ASN A 94 3.74 -10.04 -10.63
C ASN A 94 4.98 -9.62 -11.44
N GLN A 95 5.96 -10.51 -11.57
CA GLN A 95 7.24 -10.21 -12.23
C GLN A 95 7.11 -9.95 -13.74
N GLN A 96 6.13 -10.56 -14.40
CA GLN A 96 5.86 -10.29 -15.82
C GLN A 96 5.38 -8.86 -16.10
N ARG A 97 4.92 -8.13 -15.07
CA ARG A 97 4.42 -6.75 -15.17
C ARG A 97 5.30 -5.74 -14.44
N ALA A 98 6.15 -6.21 -13.55
CA ALA A 98 7.15 -5.41 -12.87
C ALA A 98 8.35 -5.18 -13.79
N SER A 99 9.16 -4.14 -13.52
CA SER A 99 10.43 -4.03 -14.21
C SER A 99 11.33 -5.22 -13.84
N PRO A 100 12.17 -5.71 -14.73
CA PRO A 100 13.11 -6.81 -14.44
C PRO A 100 14.00 -6.53 -13.21
N GLN A 101 14.22 -5.25 -12.91
CA GLN A 101 15.06 -4.79 -11.81
C GLN A 101 14.30 -4.58 -10.48
N SER A 102 12.95 -4.76 -10.47
CA SER A 102 12.12 -4.44 -9.29
C SER A 102 12.53 -5.23 -8.04
N LEU A 103 12.83 -6.53 -8.20
CA LEU A 103 13.28 -7.35 -7.08
C LEU A 103 14.67 -6.91 -6.58
N ALA A 104 15.62 -6.72 -7.50
CA ALA A 104 16.99 -6.29 -7.15
C ALA A 104 17.02 -4.92 -6.44
N LYS A 105 16.16 -3.98 -6.87
CA LYS A 105 16.02 -2.67 -6.20
C LYS A 105 15.50 -2.82 -4.78
N HIS A 106 14.49 -3.66 -4.62
CA HIS A 106 13.89 -3.89 -3.31
C HIS A 106 14.87 -4.59 -2.34
N LEU A 107 15.59 -5.60 -2.81
CA LEU A 107 16.62 -6.29 -2.03
C LEU A 107 17.71 -5.34 -1.54
N ARG A 108 18.26 -4.50 -2.43
CA ARG A 108 19.24 -3.47 -2.05
C ARG A 108 18.69 -2.45 -1.06
N TYR A 109 17.39 -2.10 -1.19
CA TYR A 109 16.77 -1.16 -0.27
C TYR A 109 16.65 -1.72 1.15
N ILE A 110 16.27 -2.97 1.30
CA ILE A 110 16.08 -3.56 2.63
C ILE A 110 17.41 -3.78 3.36
N GLU A 111 18.54 -3.94 2.65
CA GLU A 111 19.89 -4.02 3.24
C GLU A 111 20.59 -2.65 3.41
N ARG A 112 19.88 -1.54 3.20
CA ARG A 112 20.47 -0.21 3.30
C ARG A 112 21.15 0.07 4.65
N ASP A 113 22.07 1.02 4.66
CA ASP A 113 22.75 1.47 5.87
C ASP A 113 21.76 2.00 6.93
N GLY A 114 22.11 1.82 8.19
CA GLY A 114 21.43 2.42 9.33
C GLY A 114 20.11 1.74 9.72
N VAL A 115 19.78 0.56 9.20
CA VAL A 115 18.54 -0.16 9.56
C VAL A 115 18.75 -1.18 10.68
N GLY A 116 19.98 -1.61 10.92
CA GLY A 116 20.33 -2.49 12.02
C GLY A 116 20.08 -1.86 13.40
N ARG A 117 20.19 -2.66 14.44
CA ARG A 117 19.86 -2.25 15.82
C ARG A 117 20.78 -1.14 16.33
N ASP A 118 22.05 -1.21 15.99
CA ASP A 118 23.09 -0.26 16.38
C ASP A 118 23.48 0.70 15.24
N GLY A 119 22.63 0.79 14.19
CA GLY A 119 22.85 1.66 13.04
C GLY A 119 23.71 1.03 11.93
N GLU A 120 24.02 -0.26 12.03
CA GLU A 120 24.70 -1.03 10.99
C GLU A 120 23.80 -1.24 9.76
N PRO A 121 24.37 -1.63 8.59
CA PRO A 121 23.59 -2.04 7.45
C PRO A 121 22.69 -3.24 7.76
N GLY A 122 21.55 -3.31 7.07
CA GLY A 122 20.68 -4.48 7.13
C GLY A 122 21.41 -5.73 6.62
N ARG A 123 21.26 -6.84 7.32
CA ARG A 123 21.78 -8.14 6.90
C ARG A 123 20.65 -9.08 6.57
N ALA A 124 20.66 -9.59 5.35
CA ALA A 124 19.69 -10.57 4.93
C ALA A 124 19.98 -11.93 5.58
N TYR A 125 18.93 -12.60 6.01
CA TYR A 125 18.98 -13.96 6.54
C TYR A 125 17.89 -14.84 5.90
N GLY A 126 18.06 -16.14 6.03
CA GLY A 126 17.13 -17.14 5.53
C GLY A 126 16.72 -18.17 6.58
N PRO A 127 16.08 -19.26 6.14
CA PRO A 127 15.63 -20.33 7.05
C PRO A 127 16.73 -20.89 7.95
N GLN A 128 17.93 -21.06 7.40
CA GLN A 128 19.05 -21.75 8.06
C GLN A 128 20.36 -20.97 8.05
N THR A 129 20.38 -19.77 7.44
CA THR A 129 21.58 -18.94 7.35
C THR A 129 21.31 -17.55 7.93
N ASP A 130 22.31 -17.01 8.62
CA ASP A 130 22.30 -15.65 9.14
C ASP A 130 22.80 -14.62 8.12
N GLU A 131 23.40 -15.10 7.04
CA GLU A 131 23.84 -14.30 5.90
C GLU A 131 23.31 -14.96 4.63
N ALA A 132 22.22 -14.44 4.08
CA ALA A 132 21.62 -14.94 2.86
C ALA A 132 22.24 -14.27 1.64
N ASP A 133 22.61 -15.08 0.65
CA ASP A 133 23.04 -14.59 -0.65
C ASP A 133 21.82 -14.09 -1.46
N LEU A 134 21.64 -12.77 -1.49
CA LEU A 134 20.53 -12.12 -2.18
C LEU A 134 20.67 -12.18 -3.70
N ASP A 135 21.89 -12.23 -4.25
CA ASP A 135 22.08 -12.36 -5.69
C ASP A 135 21.69 -13.77 -6.15
N ALA A 136 22.13 -14.79 -5.45
CA ALA A 136 21.69 -16.17 -5.72
C ALA A 136 20.17 -16.33 -5.52
N PHE A 137 19.57 -15.70 -4.52
CA PHE A 137 18.11 -15.70 -4.33
C PHE A 137 17.39 -15.01 -5.49
N LYS A 138 17.87 -13.86 -5.94
CA LYS A 138 17.35 -13.12 -7.08
C LYS A 138 17.41 -13.95 -8.38
N GLU A 139 18.53 -14.63 -8.63
CA GLU A 139 18.70 -15.50 -9.79
C GLU A 139 17.68 -16.64 -9.79
N ARG A 140 17.47 -17.31 -8.64
CA ARG A 140 16.44 -18.35 -8.53
C ARG A 140 15.01 -17.84 -8.73
N CYS A 141 14.77 -16.55 -8.48
CA CYS A 141 13.47 -15.92 -8.70
C CYS A 141 13.27 -15.41 -10.13
N ALA A 142 14.30 -15.40 -11.00
CA ALA A 142 14.26 -14.70 -12.31
C ALA A 142 13.11 -15.16 -13.21
N ASP A 143 12.86 -16.48 -13.27
CA ASP A 143 11.81 -17.07 -14.10
C ASP A 143 10.48 -17.29 -13.36
N ASP A 144 10.36 -16.77 -12.15
CA ASP A 144 9.14 -16.94 -11.39
C ASP A 144 8.07 -15.96 -11.87
N ARG A 145 6.83 -16.42 -11.89
CA ARG A 145 5.69 -15.58 -12.27
C ARG A 145 5.46 -14.43 -11.29
N HIS A 146 5.74 -14.65 -10.01
CA HIS A 146 5.49 -13.70 -8.93
C HIS A 146 6.33 -14.03 -7.71
N HIS A 147 6.42 -13.07 -6.80
CA HIS A 147 6.90 -13.28 -5.43
C HIS A 147 6.00 -12.50 -4.45
N PHE A 148 6.07 -12.88 -3.18
CA PHE A 148 5.36 -12.18 -2.11
C PHE A 148 6.34 -11.30 -1.33
N ARG A 149 5.92 -10.11 -0.99
CA ARG A 149 6.59 -9.21 -0.07
C ARG A 149 5.71 -9.02 1.15
N PHE A 150 6.28 -9.19 2.32
CA PHE A 150 5.61 -8.93 3.59
C PHE A 150 6.43 -7.96 4.41
N ILE A 151 5.73 -7.13 5.21
CA ILE A 151 6.29 -6.42 6.34
C ILE A 151 5.59 -6.96 7.57
N VAL A 152 6.35 -7.57 8.45
CA VAL A 152 5.86 -8.14 9.72
C VAL A 152 6.30 -7.20 10.84
N SER A 153 5.34 -6.53 11.48
CA SER A 153 5.59 -5.53 12.54
C SER A 153 4.78 -5.87 13.78
N PRO A 154 5.37 -6.57 14.77
CA PRO A 154 4.80 -6.71 16.09
C PRO A 154 4.65 -5.33 16.75
N GLU A 155 3.51 -5.07 17.42
CA GLU A 155 3.29 -3.79 18.13
C GLU A 155 4.34 -3.59 19.23
N ASP A 156 4.72 -4.68 19.89
CA ASP A 156 5.73 -4.74 20.93
C ASP A 156 7.08 -5.27 20.39
N GLY A 157 7.40 -4.97 19.12
CA GLY A 157 8.60 -5.46 18.44
C GLY A 157 9.92 -5.06 19.14
N ALA A 158 9.93 -3.94 19.84
CA ALA A 158 11.08 -3.50 20.64
C ALA A 158 11.34 -4.40 21.86
N GLU A 159 10.33 -5.11 22.36
CA GLU A 159 10.42 -6.05 23.47
C GLU A 159 10.87 -7.45 23.02
N LEU A 160 10.81 -7.73 21.70
CA LEU A 160 11.36 -8.94 21.13
C LEU A 160 12.88 -8.81 21.00
N GLU A 161 13.61 -9.60 21.77
CA GLU A 161 15.07 -9.57 21.76
C GLU A 161 15.65 -9.97 20.40
N ASP A 162 14.99 -10.93 19.72
CA ASP A 162 15.43 -11.52 18.46
C ASP A 162 14.29 -11.66 17.45
N LEU A 163 14.14 -10.62 16.59
CA LEU A 163 13.19 -10.64 15.47
C LEU A 163 13.52 -11.71 14.43
N ARG A 164 14.80 -12.07 14.26
CA ARG A 164 15.24 -13.09 13.30
C ARG A 164 14.71 -14.46 13.70
N THR A 165 14.94 -14.85 14.95
CA THR A 165 14.41 -16.13 15.47
C THR A 165 12.88 -16.13 15.48
N TYR A 166 12.25 -15.01 15.87
CA TYR A 166 10.79 -14.87 15.76
C TYR A 166 10.29 -15.09 14.32
N THR A 167 10.93 -14.48 13.33
CA THR A 167 10.56 -14.63 11.92
C THR A 167 10.75 -16.07 11.43
N ARG A 168 11.83 -16.75 11.82
CA ARG A 168 12.03 -18.19 11.49
C ARG A 168 10.92 -19.08 12.04
N HIS A 169 10.56 -18.88 13.30
CA HIS A 169 9.43 -19.62 13.90
C HIS A 169 8.11 -19.31 13.19
N LEU A 170 7.86 -18.04 12.86
CA LEU A 170 6.66 -17.63 12.14
C LEU A 170 6.60 -18.27 10.76
N MET A 171 7.72 -18.30 10.02
CA MET A 171 7.80 -18.93 8.70
C MET A 171 7.63 -20.45 8.78
N GLY A 172 8.17 -21.10 9.81
CA GLY A 172 7.91 -22.51 10.06
C GLY A 172 6.43 -22.83 10.27
N ARG A 173 5.68 -21.96 10.96
CA ARG A 173 4.22 -22.08 11.08
C ARG A 173 3.52 -21.87 9.75
N MET A 174 3.98 -20.90 8.95
CA MET A 174 3.45 -20.67 7.61
C MET A 174 3.67 -21.89 6.71
N GLU A 175 4.84 -22.50 6.72
CA GLU A 175 5.15 -23.73 5.96
C GLU A 175 4.23 -24.89 6.37
N ALA A 176 4.02 -25.08 7.67
CA ALA A 176 3.10 -26.10 8.19
C ALA A 176 1.65 -25.85 7.73
N ASP A 177 1.19 -24.61 7.80
CA ASP A 177 -0.16 -24.21 7.38
C ASP A 177 -0.37 -24.37 5.87
N LEU A 178 0.66 -24.09 5.07
CA LEU A 178 0.61 -24.21 3.60
C LEU A 178 0.92 -25.63 3.10
N GLY A 179 1.48 -26.49 3.95
CA GLY A 179 1.88 -27.87 3.62
C GLY A 179 2.97 -27.91 2.54
N THR A 180 3.94 -27.00 2.59
CA THR A 180 5.10 -26.94 1.68
C THR A 180 6.21 -26.14 2.32
N ARG A 181 7.46 -26.49 2.05
CA ARG A 181 8.61 -25.65 2.39
C ARG A 181 8.62 -24.41 1.51
N LEU A 182 9.11 -23.31 2.08
CA LEU A 182 9.17 -22.02 1.42
C LEU A 182 10.62 -21.58 1.26
N GLU A 183 10.92 -20.99 0.13
CA GLU A 183 12.18 -20.29 -0.09
C GLU A 183 11.96 -18.79 0.16
N TRP A 184 12.70 -18.25 1.13
CA TRP A 184 12.52 -16.87 1.55
C TRP A 184 13.80 -16.24 2.09
N VAL A 185 13.83 -14.92 2.05
CA VAL A 185 14.86 -14.08 2.69
C VAL A 185 14.18 -12.97 3.49
N ALA A 186 14.85 -12.52 4.55
CA ALA A 186 14.33 -11.47 5.40
C ALA A 186 15.44 -10.54 5.88
N VAL A 187 15.07 -9.29 6.22
CA VAL A 187 15.93 -8.28 6.83
C VAL A 187 15.14 -7.56 7.92
N ASP A 188 15.73 -7.40 9.10
CA ASP A 188 15.12 -6.70 10.21
C ASP A 188 15.49 -5.22 10.18
N HIS A 189 14.50 -4.35 10.39
CA HIS A 189 14.64 -2.91 10.47
C HIS A 189 14.33 -2.42 11.89
N TRP A 190 15.32 -1.84 12.53
CA TRP A 190 15.26 -1.31 13.90
C TRP A 190 15.23 0.22 13.98
N ASN A 191 15.48 0.90 12.86
CA ASN A 191 15.61 2.36 12.78
C ASN A 191 14.26 3.10 12.70
N THR A 192 13.21 2.47 13.17
CA THR A 192 11.83 3.01 13.20
C THR A 192 11.26 2.87 14.60
N ASP A 193 10.18 3.63 14.89
CA ASP A 193 9.48 3.54 16.18
C ASP A 193 8.86 2.14 16.43
N ASN A 194 8.68 1.36 15.37
CA ASN A 194 8.16 0.00 15.41
C ASN A 194 9.12 -0.91 14.64
N PRO A 195 10.01 -1.64 15.35
CA PRO A 195 10.87 -2.63 14.72
C PRO A 195 10.06 -3.64 13.91
N HIS A 196 10.53 -3.96 12.71
CA HIS A 196 9.80 -4.82 11.80
C HIS A 196 10.74 -5.58 10.86
N THR A 197 10.22 -6.67 10.31
CA THR A 197 10.95 -7.52 9.37
C THR A 197 10.39 -7.34 7.97
N HIS A 198 11.25 -7.06 7.00
CA HIS A 198 10.98 -7.24 5.58
C HIS A 198 11.20 -8.69 5.20
N LEU A 199 10.20 -9.33 4.64
CA LEU A 199 10.23 -10.73 4.25
C LEU A 199 9.84 -10.86 2.77
N ILE A 200 10.65 -11.57 1.99
CA ILE A 200 10.38 -11.87 0.59
C ILE A 200 10.29 -13.39 0.45
N VAL A 201 9.15 -13.85 -0.05
CA VAL A 201 8.90 -15.28 -0.27
C VAL A 201 8.81 -15.53 -1.77
N ARG A 202 9.57 -16.51 -2.25
CA ARG A 202 9.57 -16.96 -3.63
C ARG A 202 8.19 -17.46 -4.06
N GLY A 203 7.82 -17.22 -5.30
CA GLY A 203 6.52 -17.63 -5.86
C GLY A 203 6.42 -19.09 -6.31
N ARG A 204 7.29 -19.98 -5.80
CA ARG A 204 7.27 -21.42 -6.05
C ARG A 204 7.22 -22.21 -4.75
N ASP A 205 6.56 -23.36 -4.81
CA ASP A 205 6.56 -24.34 -3.73
C ASP A 205 7.78 -25.29 -3.85
N ASP A 206 7.95 -26.18 -2.89
CA ASP A 206 9.05 -27.16 -2.85
C ASP A 206 9.03 -28.19 -4.00
N THR A 207 7.92 -28.29 -4.76
CA THR A 207 7.81 -29.11 -5.98
C THR A 207 8.12 -28.30 -7.25
N GLY A 208 8.47 -27.01 -7.14
CA GLY A 208 8.74 -26.10 -8.25
C GLY A 208 7.49 -25.57 -8.94
N LYS A 209 6.28 -25.84 -8.45
CA LYS A 209 5.02 -25.29 -8.96
C LYS A 209 4.79 -23.89 -8.42
N HIS A 210 3.94 -23.13 -9.11
CA HIS A 210 3.55 -21.80 -8.63
C HIS A 210 2.88 -21.87 -7.26
N LEU A 211 3.46 -21.17 -6.29
CA LEU A 211 2.91 -21.03 -4.95
C LEU A 211 1.66 -20.15 -4.99
N ILE A 212 0.51 -20.75 -4.67
CA ILE A 212 -0.77 -20.05 -4.57
C ILE A 212 -1.22 -20.11 -3.12
N ILE A 213 -1.17 -18.96 -2.44
CA ILE A 213 -1.62 -18.82 -1.06
C ILE A 213 -3.07 -18.34 -1.07
N ALA A 214 -3.92 -18.94 -0.25
CA ALA A 214 -5.31 -18.56 -0.12
C ALA A 214 -5.46 -17.11 0.34
N GLY A 215 -6.44 -16.39 -0.23
CA GLY A 215 -6.64 -14.98 0.09
C GLY A 215 -6.98 -14.71 1.54
N ASP A 216 -7.73 -15.60 2.19
CA ASP A 216 -8.06 -15.54 3.62
C ASP A 216 -6.84 -15.84 4.52
N TYR A 217 -5.91 -16.70 4.07
CA TYR A 217 -4.64 -16.88 4.79
C TYR A 217 -3.78 -15.61 4.73
N ILE A 218 -3.69 -14.97 3.57
CA ILE A 218 -2.99 -13.69 3.42
C ILE A 218 -3.70 -12.57 4.22
N ALA A 219 -5.03 -12.58 4.21
CA ALA A 219 -5.82 -11.53 4.87
C ALA A 219 -5.80 -11.64 6.39
N ASP A 220 -5.88 -12.85 6.93
CA ASP A 220 -6.06 -13.07 8.37
C ASP A 220 -5.12 -14.14 8.94
N GLY A 221 -4.97 -15.29 8.26
CA GLY A 221 -4.30 -16.48 8.81
C GLY A 221 -2.86 -16.21 9.24
N PHE A 222 -2.05 -15.63 8.37
CA PHE A 222 -0.63 -15.36 8.65
C PHE A 222 -0.45 -14.37 9.82
N ARG A 223 -1.28 -13.34 9.87
CA ARG A 223 -1.28 -12.39 10.98
C ARG A 223 -1.69 -13.03 12.31
N TYR A 224 -2.68 -13.93 12.28
CA TYR A 224 -3.08 -14.65 13.49
C TYR A 224 -1.96 -15.53 14.03
N ARG A 225 -1.21 -16.21 13.14
CA ARG A 225 -0.03 -16.96 13.55
C ARG A 225 1.06 -16.08 14.15
N ALA A 226 1.28 -14.89 13.57
CA ALA A 226 2.22 -13.93 14.12
C ALA A 226 1.78 -13.43 15.51
N ALA A 227 0.50 -13.09 15.69
CA ALA A 227 -0.03 -12.65 16.97
C ALA A 227 -0.01 -13.77 18.04
N GLU A 228 -0.32 -15.01 17.66
CA GLU A 228 -0.20 -16.19 18.51
C GLU A 228 1.25 -16.34 19.01
N LEU A 229 2.23 -16.33 18.09
CA LEU A 229 3.64 -16.46 18.42
C LEU A 229 4.16 -15.31 19.31
N ALA A 230 3.79 -14.05 18.99
CA ALA A 230 4.16 -12.91 19.83
C ALA A 230 3.59 -13.03 21.25
N THR A 231 2.35 -13.55 21.37
CA THR A 231 1.72 -13.78 22.67
C THR A 231 2.39 -14.92 23.45
N GLU A 232 2.85 -15.97 22.76
CA GLU A 232 3.62 -17.05 23.40
C GLU A 232 4.96 -16.57 23.96
N TRP A 233 5.63 -15.65 23.24
CA TRP A 233 6.95 -15.17 23.64
C TRP A 233 6.94 -14.06 24.68
N LEU A 234 6.02 -13.11 24.57
CA LEU A 234 5.94 -11.92 25.44
C LEU A 234 4.87 -12.04 26.52
N GLY A 235 4.09 -13.13 26.51
CA GLY A 235 2.89 -13.24 27.34
C GLY A 235 1.73 -12.39 26.80
N PRO A 236 0.51 -12.61 27.30
CA PRO A 236 -0.66 -11.81 26.93
C PRO A 236 -0.51 -10.38 27.42
N ARG A 237 -1.14 -9.43 26.72
CA ARG A 237 -1.23 -8.03 27.18
C ARG A 237 -2.00 -7.94 28.47
N THR A 238 -1.54 -7.10 29.37
CA THR A 238 -2.26 -6.77 30.59
C THR A 238 -3.45 -5.84 30.30
N GLU A 239 -4.45 -5.86 31.19
CA GLU A 239 -5.58 -4.92 31.08
C GLU A 239 -5.11 -3.46 31.12
N LEU A 240 -4.05 -3.16 31.88
CA LEU A 240 -3.47 -1.82 31.94
C LEU A 240 -2.90 -1.38 30.59
N GLU A 241 -2.15 -2.23 29.91
CA GLU A 241 -1.60 -1.96 28.57
C GLU A 241 -2.72 -1.71 27.57
N ILE A 242 -3.78 -2.53 27.61
CA ILE A 242 -4.95 -2.38 26.75
C ILE A 242 -5.63 -1.02 27.00
N GLN A 243 -5.88 -0.68 28.26
CA GLN A 243 -6.53 0.58 28.63
C GLN A 243 -5.67 1.79 28.24
N GLN A 244 -4.37 1.72 28.44
CA GLN A 244 -3.45 2.79 28.04
C GLN A 244 -3.42 2.98 26.51
N ALA A 245 -3.41 1.88 25.75
CA ALA A 245 -3.46 1.94 24.28
C ALA A 245 -4.77 2.60 23.80
N LEU A 246 -5.92 2.18 24.35
CA LEU A 246 -7.22 2.76 24.01
C LEU A 246 -7.35 4.23 24.41
N ARG A 247 -6.81 4.63 25.57
CA ARG A 247 -6.78 6.05 25.98
C ARG A 247 -6.00 6.91 25.00
N ARG A 248 -4.86 6.41 24.51
CA ARG A 248 -4.10 7.12 23.47
C ARG A 248 -4.89 7.26 22.18
N GLU A 249 -5.72 6.27 21.81
CA GLU A 249 -6.54 6.33 20.60
C GLU A 249 -7.62 7.43 20.64
N VAL A 250 -8.10 7.83 21.83
CA VAL A 250 -9.16 8.85 21.96
C VAL A 250 -8.79 10.16 21.28
N GLU A 251 -7.57 10.64 21.50
CA GLU A 251 -7.12 11.95 20.98
C GLU A 251 -6.44 11.89 19.61
N GLN A 252 -6.22 10.68 19.05
CA GLN A 252 -5.51 10.55 17.77
C GLN A 252 -6.31 11.11 16.59
N GLU A 253 -5.62 11.86 15.72
CA GLU A 253 -6.16 12.38 14.46
C GLU A 253 -5.94 11.39 13.32
N ARG A 254 -6.36 10.15 13.54
CA ARG A 254 -6.31 9.05 12.57
C ARG A 254 -7.45 8.07 12.82
N TRP A 255 -7.70 7.19 11.85
CA TRP A 255 -8.67 6.11 11.99
C TRP A 255 -8.19 5.06 13.00
N THR A 256 -8.88 4.93 14.14
CA THR A 256 -8.49 4.09 15.28
C THR A 256 -9.36 2.84 15.44
N SER A 257 -9.06 2.01 16.45
CA SER A 257 -9.90 0.87 16.80
C SER A 257 -11.22 1.31 17.46
N LEU A 258 -11.22 2.43 18.17
CA LEU A 258 -12.44 3.02 18.73
C LEU A 258 -13.41 3.45 17.61
N ASP A 259 -12.90 4.06 16.53
CA ASP A 259 -13.73 4.44 15.38
C ASP A 259 -14.34 3.22 14.67
N ARG A 260 -13.58 2.12 14.57
CA ARG A 260 -14.11 0.85 14.04
C ARG A 260 -15.21 0.28 14.92
N THR A 261 -15.05 0.39 16.23
CA THR A 261 -16.08 -0.03 17.17
C THR A 261 -17.33 0.83 17.01
N LEU A 262 -17.20 2.17 17.03
CA LEU A 262 -18.32 3.08 16.79
C LEU A 262 -19.06 2.79 15.49
N LYS A 263 -18.31 2.58 14.39
CA LYS A 263 -18.89 2.25 13.06
C LYS A 263 -19.72 0.98 13.06
N ARG A 264 -19.38 -0.02 13.89
CA ARG A 264 -20.18 -1.27 14.04
C ARG A 264 -21.45 -1.08 14.85
N GLU A 265 -21.43 -0.12 15.75
CA GLU A 265 -22.56 0.20 16.63
C GLU A 265 -23.52 1.25 16.04
N VAL A 266 -23.27 1.71 14.80
CA VAL A 266 -24.22 2.56 14.07
C VAL A 266 -25.49 1.75 13.79
N GLY A 267 -26.63 2.23 14.26
CA GLY A 267 -27.93 1.63 14.02
C GLY A 267 -28.48 1.90 12.62
N ASP A 268 -29.66 1.34 12.33
CA ASP A 268 -30.35 1.56 11.05
C ASP A 268 -30.74 3.04 10.83
N ASP A 269 -30.83 3.81 11.92
CA ASP A 269 -31.07 5.26 11.96
C ASP A 269 -29.83 6.10 11.64
N GLY A 270 -28.67 5.46 11.38
CA GLY A 270 -27.41 6.13 11.12
C GLY A 270 -26.72 6.72 12.36
N GLN A 271 -27.25 6.41 13.57
CA GLN A 271 -26.76 6.97 14.83
C GLN A 271 -26.14 5.91 15.73
N VAL A 272 -25.19 6.35 16.56
CA VAL A 272 -24.61 5.58 17.66
C VAL A 272 -25.32 5.99 18.93
N GLN A 273 -26.04 5.05 19.55
CA GLN A 273 -26.75 5.27 20.81
C GLN A 273 -25.99 4.63 21.96
N ILE A 274 -25.42 5.47 22.84
CA ILE A 274 -24.57 5.03 23.96
C ILE A 274 -25.35 4.16 24.96
N GLU A 275 -26.65 4.37 25.09
CA GLU A 275 -27.51 3.58 25.98
C GLU A 275 -27.70 2.14 25.50
N ARG A 276 -27.52 1.88 24.20
CA ARG A 276 -27.58 0.54 23.60
C ARG A 276 -26.31 -0.29 23.77
N PHE A 277 -25.28 0.23 24.43
CA PHE A 277 -24.05 -0.52 24.72
C PHE A 277 -24.26 -1.57 25.79
N ASN A 278 -24.95 -2.65 25.45
CA ASN A 278 -25.29 -3.73 26.37
C ASN A 278 -24.20 -4.80 26.50
N GLU A 279 -23.28 -4.90 25.53
CA GLU A 279 -22.17 -5.85 25.61
C GLU A 279 -21.18 -5.46 26.73
N PRO A 280 -20.71 -6.41 27.56
CA PRO A 280 -19.79 -6.10 28.67
C PRO A 280 -18.51 -5.39 28.22
N ARG A 281 -18.05 -5.64 26.99
CA ARG A 281 -16.91 -4.96 26.38
C ARG A 281 -17.20 -3.48 26.14
N LEU A 282 -18.34 -3.17 25.51
CA LEU A 282 -18.75 -1.80 25.22
C LEU A 282 -18.99 -1.00 26.52
N GLN A 283 -19.58 -1.64 27.52
CA GLN A 283 -19.77 -1.01 28.83
C GLN A 283 -18.44 -0.62 29.48
N ARG A 284 -17.43 -1.51 29.46
CA ARG A 284 -16.09 -1.20 29.97
C ARG A 284 -15.39 -0.09 29.20
N GLN A 285 -15.65 0.04 27.90
CA GLN A 285 -15.06 1.06 27.03
C GLN A 285 -15.93 2.30 26.85
N ARG A 286 -17.11 2.37 27.50
CA ARG A 286 -18.11 3.43 27.29
C ARG A 286 -17.53 4.84 27.41
N LEU A 287 -16.75 5.12 28.45
CA LEU A 287 -16.14 6.45 28.63
C LEU A 287 -15.15 6.80 27.53
N LEU A 288 -14.38 5.82 27.04
CA LEU A 288 -13.43 6.02 25.94
C LEU A 288 -14.15 6.27 24.62
N LEU A 289 -15.25 5.55 24.36
CA LEU A 289 -16.08 5.75 23.16
C LEU A 289 -16.77 7.12 23.18
N ILE A 290 -17.27 7.56 24.33
CA ILE A 290 -17.81 8.92 24.51
C ILE A 290 -16.72 9.97 24.28
N GLY A 291 -15.56 9.82 24.91
CA GLY A 291 -14.41 10.72 24.68
C GLY A 291 -14.00 10.77 23.22
N ARG A 292 -14.04 9.62 22.52
CA ARG A 292 -13.75 9.57 21.08
C ARG A 292 -14.81 10.30 20.24
N LEU A 293 -16.09 10.13 20.53
CA LEU A 293 -17.19 10.86 19.86
C LEU A 293 -17.05 12.37 20.06
N GLN A 294 -16.74 12.81 21.28
CA GLN A 294 -16.47 14.23 21.56
C GLN A 294 -15.24 14.74 20.82
N ARG A 295 -14.19 13.91 20.65
CA ARG A 295 -13.05 14.27 19.81
C ARG A 295 -13.44 14.39 18.34
N LEU A 296 -14.23 13.45 17.83
CA LEU A 296 -14.75 13.50 16.46
C LEU A 296 -15.62 14.74 16.23
N GLN A 297 -16.43 15.13 17.20
CA GLN A 297 -17.24 16.38 17.14
C GLN A 297 -16.32 17.62 17.02
N ARG A 298 -15.28 17.70 17.83
CA ARG A 298 -14.29 18.80 17.74
C ARG A 298 -13.58 18.84 16.38
N LEU A 299 -13.47 17.71 15.69
CA LEU A 299 -12.93 17.62 14.33
C LEU A 299 -13.99 17.84 13.23
N GLY A 300 -15.26 18.10 13.59
CA GLY A 300 -16.36 18.23 12.64
C GLY A 300 -16.74 16.93 11.92
N LEU A 301 -16.53 15.78 12.57
CA LEU A 301 -16.76 14.45 12.01
C LEU A 301 -17.88 13.67 12.70
N ALA A 302 -18.48 14.23 13.76
CA ALA A 302 -19.64 13.70 14.45
C ALA A 302 -20.43 14.82 15.11
N ASP A 303 -21.74 14.64 15.28
CA ASP A 303 -22.63 15.56 15.97
C ASP A 303 -23.44 14.81 17.03
N GLU A 304 -23.57 15.39 18.22
CA GLU A 304 -24.50 14.90 19.21
C GLU A 304 -25.92 15.41 18.86
N VAL A 305 -26.77 14.52 18.39
CA VAL A 305 -28.14 14.83 17.93
C VAL A 305 -29.09 14.97 19.13
N GLN A 306 -28.91 14.13 20.12
CA GLN A 306 -29.61 14.14 21.41
C GLN A 306 -28.63 13.65 22.50
N PRO A 307 -28.86 13.94 23.78
CA PRO A 307 -28.00 13.45 24.84
C PRO A 307 -27.78 11.93 24.72
N GLY A 308 -26.53 11.51 24.49
CA GLY A 308 -26.17 10.09 24.33
C GLY A 308 -26.44 9.49 22.97
N SER A 309 -26.92 10.24 21.98
CA SER A 309 -27.12 9.81 20.59
C SER A 309 -26.29 10.64 19.62
N TRP A 310 -25.47 9.98 18.81
CA TRP A 310 -24.45 10.62 17.96
C TRP A 310 -24.58 10.21 16.50
N ALA A 311 -24.60 11.19 15.60
CA ALA A 311 -24.45 10.98 14.17
C ALA A 311 -22.97 11.07 13.78
N VAL A 312 -22.40 10.00 13.23
CA VAL A 312 -21.03 10.01 12.70
C VAL A 312 -21.10 10.22 11.19
N HIS A 313 -20.34 11.20 10.68
CA HIS A 313 -20.36 11.56 9.26
C HIS A 313 -19.88 10.41 8.38
N ALA A 314 -20.51 10.22 7.22
CA ALA A 314 -20.22 9.11 6.31
C ALA A 314 -18.77 9.12 5.78
N ASP A 315 -18.15 10.29 5.68
CA ASP A 315 -16.78 10.51 5.24
C ASP A 315 -15.74 10.53 6.37
N ALA A 316 -16.18 10.37 7.64
CA ALA A 316 -15.28 10.41 8.81
C ALA A 316 -14.10 9.44 8.67
N GLU A 317 -14.33 8.21 8.19
CA GLU A 317 -13.25 7.24 7.96
C GLU A 317 -12.24 7.76 6.93
N LYS A 318 -12.72 8.31 5.81
CA LYS A 318 -11.86 8.83 4.74
C LYS A 318 -11.03 10.00 5.25
N THR A 319 -11.67 10.92 5.96
CA THR A 319 -11.02 12.12 6.52
C THR A 319 -9.99 11.76 7.57
N LEU A 320 -10.31 10.87 8.52
CA LEU A 320 -9.35 10.43 9.56
C LEU A 320 -8.15 9.67 8.98
N ARG A 321 -8.34 8.93 7.89
CA ARG A 321 -7.22 8.30 7.18
C ARG A 321 -6.31 9.32 6.51
N ALA A 322 -6.88 10.34 5.89
CA ALA A 322 -6.12 11.43 5.28
C ALA A 322 -5.38 12.27 6.32
N LEU A 323 -6.01 12.57 7.46
CA LEU A 323 -5.37 13.26 8.60
C LEU A 323 -4.21 12.44 9.16
N GLY A 324 -4.38 11.13 9.32
CA GLY A 324 -3.30 10.24 9.77
C GLY A 324 -2.11 10.24 8.82
N GLU A 325 -2.35 10.17 7.50
CA GLU A 325 -1.30 10.25 6.48
C GLU A 325 -0.59 11.61 6.52
N ARG A 326 -1.34 12.70 6.61
CA ARG A 326 -0.77 14.06 6.74
C ARG A 326 0.04 14.22 8.02
N GLY A 327 -0.43 13.69 9.14
CA GLY A 327 0.31 13.71 10.41
C GLY A 327 1.63 12.94 10.33
N ASP A 328 1.68 11.83 9.61
CA ASP A 328 2.91 11.07 9.38
C ASP A 328 3.91 11.85 8.51
N ILE A 329 3.43 12.57 7.48
CA ILE A 329 4.24 13.48 6.66
C ILE A 329 4.82 14.60 7.51
N ILE A 330 4.01 15.26 8.35
CA ILE A 330 4.45 16.35 9.22
C ILE A 330 5.55 15.88 10.17
N ARG A 331 5.37 14.74 10.84
CA ARG A 331 6.41 14.15 11.72
C ARG A 331 7.70 13.85 10.97
N THR A 332 7.59 13.36 9.74
CA THR A 332 8.72 13.09 8.86
C THR A 332 9.51 14.35 8.54
N LEU A 333 8.82 15.44 8.17
CA LEU A 333 9.44 16.74 7.91
C LEU A 333 10.12 17.30 9.16
N GLN A 334 9.44 17.26 10.31
CA GLN A 334 10.01 17.73 11.58
C GLN A 334 11.28 16.98 11.97
N ARG A 335 11.30 15.65 11.83
CA ARG A 335 12.51 14.84 12.11
C ARG A 335 13.66 15.16 11.16
N ALA A 336 13.37 15.34 9.88
CA ALA A 336 14.38 15.66 8.88
C ALA A 336 14.99 17.05 9.08
N MET A 337 14.22 17.97 9.67
CA MET A 337 14.59 19.37 9.90
C MET A 337 14.94 19.64 11.38
N SER A 338 15.24 18.60 12.17
CA SER A 338 15.63 18.75 13.57
C SER A 338 16.85 19.67 13.67
N GLY A 339 16.70 20.85 14.33
CA GLY A 339 17.73 21.87 14.47
C GLY A 339 17.59 23.10 13.57
N ALA A 340 16.70 23.09 12.58
CA ALA A 340 16.39 24.26 11.74
C ALA A 340 14.86 24.34 11.52
N PRO A 341 14.13 25.10 12.34
CA PRO A 341 12.69 25.25 12.17
C PRO A 341 12.37 25.85 10.80
N ARG A 342 11.54 25.17 10.03
CA ARG A 342 11.07 25.58 8.71
C ARG A 342 9.54 25.52 8.66
N GLU A 343 8.93 26.35 7.85
CA GLU A 343 7.54 26.17 7.47
C GLU A 343 7.40 24.89 6.65
N LEU A 344 6.42 24.03 7.02
CA LEU A 344 6.22 22.72 6.40
C LEU A 344 5.28 22.81 5.21
N SER A 345 5.66 22.23 4.08
CA SER A 345 4.88 22.23 2.85
C SER A 345 4.88 20.83 2.21
N VAL A 346 3.78 20.47 1.58
CA VAL A 346 3.68 19.27 0.74
C VAL A 346 3.65 19.73 -0.71
N PHE A 347 4.52 19.17 -1.54
CA PHE A 347 4.49 19.45 -2.96
C PHE A 347 3.38 18.64 -3.63
N GLU A 348 2.39 19.34 -4.17
CA GLU A 348 1.31 18.73 -4.95
C GLU A 348 1.59 18.92 -6.44
N PRO A 349 1.62 17.84 -7.24
CA PRO A 349 1.96 17.90 -8.67
C PRO A 349 1.00 18.73 -9.55
N GLY A 350 -0.03 19.30 -8.98
CA GLY A 350 -1.02 20.12 -9.68
C GLY A 350 -0.81 21.63 -9.55
N ASP A 351 0.13 22.07 -8.74
CA ASP A 351 0.47 23.50 -8.58
C ASP A 351 1.18 24.00 -9.85
N ASP A 352 0.42 24.63 -10.73
CA ASP A 352 0.87 25.09 -12.03
C ASP A 352 2.08 26.02 -11.94
N GLY A 353 3.20 25.56 -12.50
CA GLY A 353 4.41 26.33 -12.64
C GLY A 353 5.27 26.47 -11.38
N ARG A 354 4.87 25.86 -10.25
CA ARG A 354 5.65 25.94 -9.03
C ARG A 354 6.90 25.06 -9.14
N THR A 355 8.05 25.70 -9.08
CA THR A 355 9.35 25.06 -9.04
C THR A 355 9.92 25.19 -7.63
N ILE A 356 10.40 24.10 -7.06
CA ILE A 356 11.13 24.09 -5.79
C ILE A 356 12.60 23.86 -6.10
N VAL A 357 13.46 24.71 -5.56
CA VAL A 357 14.90 24.51 -5.55
C VAL A 357 15.34 24.38 -4.09
N GLY A 358 16.17 23.40 -3.77
CA GLY A 358 16.62 23.20 -2.41
C GLY A 358 17.55 22.00 -2.25
N ARG A 359 17.97 21.79 -1.02
CA ARG A 359 18.87 20.70 -0.62
C ARG A 359 18.05 19.50 -0.16
N VAL A 360 18.44 18.29 -0.59
CA VAL A 360 17.87 17.04 -0.05
C VAL A 360 18.30 16.89 1.41
N ALA A 361 17.38 17.15 2.33
CA ALA A 361 17.61 17.01 3.77
C ALA A 361 17.45 15.56 4.24
N ALA A 362 16.48 14.84 3.68
CA ALA A 362 16.26 13.41 3.94
C ALA A 362 15.56 12.73 2.76
N LYS A 363 15.70 11.42 2.67
CA LYS A 363 15.03 10.57 1.69
C LYS A 363 14.67 9.22 2.30
N ARG A 364 13.45 8.71 2.05
CA ARG A 364 13.00 7.38 2.50
C ARG A 364 11.90 6.86 1.58
N LEU A 365 11.47 5.62 1.81
CA LEU A 365 10.25 5.09 1.18
C LEU A 365 9.01 5.46 2.01
N ALA A 366 8.00 6.01 1.35
CA ALA A 366 6.67 6.21 1.89
C ALA A 366 5.86 4.90 1.87
N ASP A 367 6.09 4.07 0.85
CA ASP A 367 5.50 2.73 0.72
C ASP A 367 6.63 1.74 0.40
N GLU A 368 7.14 1.13 1.45
CA GLU A 368 8.27 0.21 1.39
C GLU A 368 7.96 -1.07 0.61
N LEU A 369 6.69 -1.50 0.53
CA LEU A 369 6.30 -2.66 -0.28
C LEU A 369 6.32 -2.36 -1.78
N ARG A 370 5.98 -1.12 -2.17
CA ARG A 370 5.91 -0.68 -3.56
C ARG A 370 7.12 0.10 -4.04
N ASP A 371 8.14 0.22 -3.20
CA ASP A 371 9.35 0.99 -3.47
C ASP A 371 9.05 2.45 -3.86
N ARG A 372 8.04 3.07 -3.21
CA ARG A 372 7.69 4.47 -3.46
C ARG A 372 8.45 5.38 -2.52
N GLY A 373 9.35 6.15 -3.09
CA GLY A 373 10.19 7.09 -2.36
C GLY A 373 9.53 8.45 -2.11
N TYR A 374 10.12 9.18 -1.18
CA TYR A 374 9.93 10.62 -1.02
C TYR A 374 11.26 11.29 -0.69
N LEU A 375 11.31 12.59 -0.97
CA LEU A 375 12.38 13.47 -0.54
C LEU A 375 11.83 14.50 0.44
N VAL A 376 12.64 14.88 1.42
CA VAL A 376 12.47 16.10 2.19
C VAL A 376 13.49 17.09 1.67
N ILE A 377 13.01 18.23 1.17
CA ILE A 377 13.83 19.26 0.55
C ILE A 377 13.78 20.50 1.42
N ASP A 378 14.96 20.94 1.88
CA ASP A 378 15.17 22.23 2.52
C ASP A 378 15.24 23.30 1.41
N GLY A 379 14.12 23.94 1.16
CA GLY A 379 13.92 24.86 0.05
C GLY A 379 14.63 26.20 0.27
N VAL A 380 15.09 26.82 -0.82
CA VAL A 380 15.63 28.19 -0.80
C VAL A 380 14.56 29.23 -0.45
N ASP A 381 13.28 28.85 -0.53
CA ASP A 381 12.12 29.64 -0.11
C ASP A 381 11.89 29.64 1.41
N GLY A 382 12.77 29.00 2.19
CA GLY A 382 12.66 28.90 3.63
C GLY A 382 11.69 27.85 4.15
N LYS A 383 11.15 26.99 3.26
CA LYS A 383 10.21 25.92 3.61
C LYS A 383 10.87 24.54 3.52
N ALA A 384 10.38 23.62 4.33
CA ALA A 384 10.68 22.19 4.18
C ALA A 384 9.58 21.53 3.35
N HIS A 385 9.92 20.99 2.19
CA HIS A 385 8.99 20.38 1.28
C HIS A 385 9.04 18.85 1.33
N TYR A 386 7.87 18.22 1.52
CA TYR A 386 7.71 16.80 1.27
C TYR A 386 7.36 16.58 -0.20
N VAL A 387 8.17 15.82 -0.90
CA VAL A 387 8.04 15.53 -2.33
C VAL A 387 7.92 14.03 -2.54
N ALA A 388 6.73 13.55 -2.90
CA ALA A 388 6.52 12.15 -3.25
C ALA A 388 7.10 11.85 -4.63
N LEU A 389 8.01 10.88 -4.70
CA LEU A 389 8.66 10.47 -5.95
C LEU A 389 7.76 9.56 -6.79
N ASN A 390 8.03 9.53 -8.10
CA ASN A 390 7.40 8.58 -9.01
C ASN A 390 7.87 7.16 -8.72
N ALA A 391 7.08 6.17 -9.14
CA ALA A 391 7.42 4.75 -8.98
C ALA A 391 8.68 4.30 -9.78
N ARG A 392 9.17 5.15 -10.71
CA ARG A 392 10.37 4.89 -11.51
C ARG A 392 11.62 5.53 -10.93
N ASP A 393 11.45 6.49 -10.03
CA ASP A 393 12.58 7.22 -9.45
C ASP A 393 13.27 6.33 -8.41
N GLU A 394 14.59 6.34 -8.44
CA GLU A 394 15.43 5.63 -7.49
C GLU A 394 15.98 6.61 -6.45
N LEU A 395 15.78 6.31 -5.19
CA LEU A 395 16.31 7.13 -4.10
C LEU A 395 17.84 7.30 -4.17
N ALA A 396 18.54 6.33 -4.76
CA ALA A 396 19.98 6.40 -4.95
C ALA A 396 20.41 7.62 -5.77
N ASN A 397 19.58 8.04 -6.74
CA ASN A 397 19.87 9.17 -7.63
C ASN A 397 19.83 10.53 -6.92
N TYR A 398 19.30 10.58 -5.69
CA TYR A 398 19.15 11.81 -4.92
C TYR A 398 19.94 11.74 -3.62
N PRO A 399 21.27 11.95 -3.63
CA PRO A 399 22.09 11.92 -2.42
C PRO A 399 21.63 12.97 -1.41
N THR A 400 21.66 12.63 -0.11
CA THR A 400 21.45 13.62 0.95
C THR A 400 22.50 14.72 0.84
N GLY A 401 22.07 15.98 0.92
CA GLY A 401 22.92 17.15 0.70
C GLY A 401 22.97 17.64 -0.75
N ALA A 402 22.56 16.84 -1.73
CA ALA A 402 22.48 17.29 -3.13
C ALA A 402 21.49 18.43 -3.29
N VAL A 403 21.76 19.34 -4.23
CA VAL A 403 20.83 20.40 -4.65
C VAL A 403 19.97 19.88 -5.78
N VAL A 404 18.66 19.98 -5.61
CA VAL A 404 17.67 19.51 -6.57
C VAL A 404 16.71 20.61 -6.98
N GLU A 405 16.21 20.53 -8.20
CA GLU A 405 15.08 21.29 -8.70
C GLU A 405 13.90 20.33 -8.90
N VAL A 406 12.75 20.67 -8.34
CA VAL A 406 11.50 19.89 -8.43
C VAL A 406 10.46 20.66 -9.18
N LYS A 407 9.86 20.01 -10.17
CA LYS A 407 8.76 20.55 -10.99
C LYS A 407 7.62 19.56 -11.08
N GLY A 408 6.42 20.05 -11.37
CA GLY A 408 5.32 19.18 -11.79
C GLY A 408 5.67 18.55 -13.14
N ALA A 409 5.63 17.21 -13.24
CA ALA A 409 6.10 16.47 -14.42
C ALA A 409 4.97 16.05 -15.38
N ALA A 410 3.72 16.34 -15.05
CA ALA A 410 2.61 15.94 -15.91
C ALA A 410 2.32 17.02 -16.94
N ASP A 411 2.93 16.89 -18.12
CA ASP A 411 2.49 17.64 -19.29
C ASP A 411 1.14 17.12 -19.81
N VAL A 412 0.35 18.04 -20.35
CA VAL A 412 -0.86 17.68 -21.06
C VAL A 412 -0.49 16.82 -22.27
N ARG A 413 -1.00 15.59 -22.31
CA ARG A 413 -0.72 14.68 -23.42
C ARG A 413 -1.25 15.23 -24.74
N ALA A 414 -0.48 15.06 -25.80
CA ALA A 414 -0.92 15.38 -27.16
C ALA A 414 -2.23 14.66 -27.51
N ALA A 415 -2.43 13.42 -27.05
CA ALA A 415 -3.67 12.68 -27.23
C ALA A 415 -4.88 13.38 -26.59
N ASP A 416 -4.74 13.92 -25.37
CA ASP A 416 -5.83 14.62 -24.69
C ASP A 416 -6.16 15.96 -25.36
N LYS A 417 -5.15 16.69 -25.85
CA LYS A 417 -5.33 17.90 -26.67
C LYS A 417 -6.05 17.59 -27.97
N ASN A 418 -5.63 16.53 -28.67
CA ASN A 418 -6.24 16.12 -29.95
C ASN A 418 -7.69 15.66 -29.75
N ILE A 419 -7.96 14.85 -28.71
CA ILE A 419 -9.32 14.41 -28.41
C ILE A 419 -10.21 15.62 -28.12
N ALA A 420 -9.77 16.56 -27.30
CA ALA A 420 -10.53 17.77 -26.97
C ALA A 420 -10.77 18.66 -28.21
N ALA A 421 -9.75 18.83 -29.06
CA ALA A 421 -9.86 19.60 -30.29
C ALA A 421 -10.85 19.00 -31.32
N LEU A 422 -10.96 17.66 -31.34
CA LEU A 422 -11.85 16.94 -32.26
C LEU A 422 -13.25 16.67 -31.68
N ALA A 423 -13.44 16.94 -30.39
CA ALA A 423 -14.74 16.79 -29.74
C ALA A 423 -15.64 17.99 -30.09
N SER A 424 -16.62 17.76 -30.96
CA SER A 424 -17.63 18.76 -31.29
C SER A 424 -18.81 18.66 -30.32
N GLY A 425 -19.14 19.77 -29.64
CA GLY A 425 -20.22 19.79 -28.65
C GLY A 425 -20.04 18.80 -27.49
N GLY A 426 -18.79 18.54 -27.09
CA GLY A 426 -18.45 17.57 -26.04
C GLY A 426 -18.54 16.10 -26.46
N LEU A 427 -18.67 15.83 -27.76
CA LEU A 427 -18.71 14.47 -28.32
C LEU A 427 -17.53 14.22 -29.25
N TYR A 428 -16.69 13.25 -28.89
CA TYR A 428 -15.60 12.74 -29.72
C TYR A 428 -16.09 11.52 -30.52
N ARG A 429 -15.78 11.52 -31.84
CA ARG A 429 -16.14 10.47 -32.79
C ARG A 429 -14.89 9.86 -33.41
N ALA A 430 -14.71 8.57 -33.22
CA ALA A 430 -13.53 7.85 -33.72
C ALA A 430 -13.49 7.75 -35.27
N ASP A 431 -14.67 7.62 -35.92
CA ASP A 431 -14.82 7.63 -37.38
C ASP A 431 -14.39 8.97 -38.01
N HIS A 432 -14.82 10.08 -37.39
CA HIS A 432 -14.42 11.42 -37.79
C HIS A 432 -12.92 11.64 -37.63
N HIS A 433 -12.36 11.22 -36.50
CA HIS A 433 -10.91 11.30 -36.28
C HIS A 433 -10.12 10.48 -37.31
N LEU A 434 -10.62 9.28 -37.66
CA LEU A 434 -9.98 8.43 -38.66
C LEU A 434 -9.97 9.09 -40.03
N ALA A 435 -11.08 9.71 -40.44
CA ALA A 435 -11.18 10.43 -41.71
C ALA A 435 -10.15 11.62 -41.79
N ILE A 436 -10.04 12.37 -40.68
CA ILE A 436 -9.04 13.46 -40.58
C ILE A 436 -7.61 12.90 -40.63
N ALA A 437 -7.33 11.83 -39.87
CA ALA A 437 -6.01 11.22 -39.83
C ALA A 437 -5.56 10.65 -41.21
N GLN A 438 -6.52 10.12 -41.99
CA GLN A 438 -6.30 9.65 -43.35
C GLN A 438 -6.02 10.81 -44.31
N GLY A 439 -6.74 11.94 -44.16
CA GLY A 439 -6.52 13.15 -44.95
C GLY A 439 -5.20 13.86 -44.64
N GLN A 440 -4.63 13.65 -43.48
CA GLN A 440 -3.37 14.25 -43.02
C GLN A 440 -2.26 13.20 -42.87
N ALA A 441 -2.30 12.13 -43.67
CA ALA A 441 -1.35 11.02 -43.56
C ALA A 441 0.12 11.46 -43.60
N VAL A 442 0.83 11.19 -42.49
CA VAL A 442 2.27 11.44 -42.38
C VAL A 442 3.01 10.16 -42.74
N PRO A 443 4.03 10.22 -43.65
CA PRO A 443 4.82 9.04 -43.98
C PRO A 443 5.36 8.34 -42.72
N GLY A 444 5.11 7.02 -42.63
CA GLY A 444 5.57 6.19 -41.50
C GLY A 444 4.62 6.13 -40.29
N ARG A 445 3.42 6.73 -40.35
CA ARG A 445 2.38 6.59 -39.30
C ARG A 445 1.10 6.03 -39.90
N ASP A 446 0.63 4.90 -39.35
CA ASP A 446 -0.66 4.33 -39.71
C ASP A 446 -1.79 5.13 -39.03
N PRO A 447 -2.71 5.75 -39.81
CA PRO A 447 -3.86 6.48 -39.26
C PRO A 447 -4.76 5.65 -38.32
N GLN A 448 -4.92 4.35 -38.61
CA GLN A 448 -5.72 3.46 -37.75
C GLN A 448 -5.07 3.27 -36.38
N GLU A 449 -3.74 3.13 -36.34
CA GLU A 449 -3.01 2.96 -35.09
C GLU A 449 -3.01 4.24 -34.25
N VAL A 450 -2.96 5.40 -34.88
CA VAL A 450 -3.11 6.71 -34.23
C VAL A 450 -4.46 6.79 -33.51
N VAL A 451 -5.57 6.50 -34.23
CA VAL A 451 -6.92 6.53 -33.65
C VAL A 451 -7.08 5.47 -32.54
N ALA A 452 -6.56 4.26 -32.75
CA ALA A 452 -6.56 3.20 -31.74
C ALA A 452 -5.82 3.61 -30.44
N ALA A 453 -4.73 4.37 -30.55
CA ALA A 453 -4.04 4.93 -29.39
C ALA A 453 -4.91 5.94 -28.60
N HIS A 454 -5.66 6.80 -29.31
CA HIS A 454 -6.59 7.73 -28.68
C HIS A 454 -7.78 7.00 -28.02
N ILE A 455 -8.32 5.95 -28.66
CA ILE A 455 -9.35 5.09 -28.06
C ILE A 455 -8.83 4.40 -26.78
N ARG A 456 -7.59 3.88 -26.80
CA ARG A 456 -6.96 3.31 -25.59
C ARG A 456 -6.85 4.35 -24.47
N ARG A 457 -6.55 5.60 -24.81
CA ARG A 457 -6.52 6.71 -23.85
C ARG A 457 -7.92 7.00 -23.29
N LEU A 458 -8.94 7.13 -24.14
CA LEU A 458 -10.33 7.33 -23.72
C LEU A 458 -10.82 6.19 -22.81
N GLU A 459 -10.50 4.93 -23.12
CA GLU A 459 -10.84 3.80 -22.24
C GLU A 459 -10.13 3.90 -20.87
N ALA A 460 -8.90 4.42 -20.81
CA ALA A 460 -8.21 4.64 -19.53
C ALA A 460 -8.90 5.73 -18.71
N LEU A 461 -9.30 6.83 -19.33
CA LEU A 461 -9.99 7.96 -18.71
C LEU A 461 -11.43 7.60 -18.29
N ARG A 462 -12.15 6.77 -19.10
CA ARG A 462 -13.46 6.25 -18.74
C ARG A 462 -13.43 5.43 -17.45
N ARG A 463 -12.44 4.60 -17.28
CA ARG A 463 -12.25 3.82 -16.04
C ARG A 463 -11.99 4.68 -14.82
N ALA A 464 -11.51 5.89 -15.02
CA ALA A 464 -11.34 6.89 -13.98
C ALA A 464 -12.57 7.79 -13.80
N GLY A 465 -13.64 7.60 -14.60
CA GLY A 465 -14.86 8.41 -14.53
C GLY A 465 -14.72 9.81 -15.13
N ILE A 466 -13.69 10.05 -15.95
CA ILE A 466 -13.43 11.38 -16.56
C ILE A 466 -14.19 11.56 -17.87
N VAL A 467 -14.34 10.48 -18.65
CA VAL A 467 -15.11 10.45 -19.91
C VAL A 467 -16.12 9.31 -19.88
N GLU A 468 -17.17 9.42 -20.69
CA GLU A 468 -18.23 8.42 -20.80
C GLU A 468 -18.30 7.88 -22.24
N ARG A 469 -18.44 6.55 -22.38
CA ARG A 469 -18.68 5.93 -23.69
C ARG A 469 -20.18 5.86 -23.93
N VAL A 470 -20.66 6.62 -24.91
CA VAL A 470 -22.08 6.71 -25.27
C VAL A 470 -22.50 5.57 -26.20
N ALA A 471 -21.65 5.29 -27.21
CA ALA A 471 -21.85 4.21 -28.16
C ALA A 471 -20.51 3.70 -28.68
N ASP A 472 -20.51 2.72 -29.58
CA ASP A 472 -19.27 2.28 -30.21
C ASP A 472 -18.65 3.41 -31.05
N GLY A 473 -17.38 3.74 -30.76
CA GLY A 473 -16.69 4.86 -31.42
C GLY A 473 -17.16 6.25 -31.00
N LEU A 474 -18.13 6.39 -30.06
CA LEU A 474 -18.67 7.68 -29.63
C LEU A 474 -18.45 7.89 -28.12
N TRP A 475 -17.83 9.02 -27.78
CA TRP A 475 -17.44 9.36 -26.41
C TRP A 475 -17.90 10.75 -26.02
N LYS A 476 -18.47 10.85 -24.82
CA LYS A 476 -18.73 12.15 -24.19
C LYS A 476 -17.48 12.58 -23.43
N VAL A 477 -17.01 13.77 -23.76
CA VAL A 477 -15.72 14.31 -23.32
C VAL A 477 -15.94 15.67 -22.67
N PRO A 478 -15.42 15.93 -21.46
CA PRO A 478 -15.52 17.24 -20.84
C PRO A 478 -14.62 18.27 -21.55
N ASP A 479 -15.02 19.54 -21.52
CA ASP A 479 -14.29 20.64 -22.15
C ASP A 479 -12.87 20.81 -21.57
N ASP A 480 -12.71 20.50 -20.29
CA ASP A 480 -11.45 20.54 -19.56
C ASP A 480 -10.67 19.21 -19.58
N LEU A 481 -10.94 18.33 -20.60
CA LEU A 481 -10.27 17.04 -20.73
C LEU A 481 -8.74 17.11 -20.62
N PRO A 482 -8.04 18.08 -21.29
CA PRO A 482 -6.58 18.16 -21.21
C PRO A 482 -6.09 18.29 -19.76
N GLU A 483 -6.76 19.10 -18.97
CA GLU A 483 -6.42 19.31 -17.56
C GLU A 483 -6.77 18.11 -16.67
N ARG A 484 -7.97 17.54 -16.82
CA ARG A 484 -8.34 16.30 -16.12
C ARG A 484 -7.45 15.12 -16.49
N GLY A 485 -7.02 15.05 -17.76
CA GLY A 485 -6.08 14.04 -18.23
C GLY A 485 -4.70 14.23 -17.59
N ARG A 486 -4.22 15.47 -17.48
CA ARG A 486 -2.99 15.83 -16.79
C ARG A 486 -3.06 15.43 -15.30
N GLN A 487 -4.13 15.77 -14.60
CA GLN A 487 -4.34 15.41 -13.18
C GLN A 487 -4.40 13.88 -12.99
N TYR A 488 -5.09 13.17 -13.88
CA TYR A 488 -5.14 11.72 -13.88
C TYR A 488 -3.74 11.08 -14.02
N ASP A 489 -2.94 11.61 -14.93
CA ASP A 489 -1.56 11.13 -15.13
C ASP A 489 -0.67 11.50 -13.94
N ALA A 490 -0.80 12.71 -13.39
CA ALA A 490 -0.10 13.16 -12.20
C ALA A 490 -0.39 12.25 -10.99
N GLN A 491 -1.65 11.95 -10.72
CA GLN A 491 -2.05 11.03 -9.64
C GLN A 491 -1.53 9.60 -9.86
N ARG A 492 -1.44 9.16 -11.10
CA ARG A 492 -1.05 7.79 -11.46
C ARG A 492 0.46 7.60 -11.55
N LEU A 493 1.19 8.57 -12.06
CA LEU A 493 2.63 8.52 -12.30
C LEU A 493 3.45 9.16 -11.17
N GLY A 494 2.77 9.88 -10.24
CA GLY A 494 3.42 10.67 -9.20
C GLY A 494 3.65 12.12 -9.59
N GLY A 495 3.58 12.46 -10.87
CA GLY A 495 3.50 13.83 -11.40
C GLY A 495 4.67 14.78 -11.10
N VAL A 496 5.83 14.26 -10.67
CA VAL A 496 6.97 15.06 -10.24
C VAL A 496 8.18 14.75 -11.10
N ALA A 497 8.89 15.78 -11.54
CA ALA A 497 10.22 15.69 -12.12
C ALA A 497 11.23 16.29 -11.13
N VAL A 498 12.24 15.51 -10.76
CA VAL A 498 13.31 15.95 -9.89
C VAL A 498 14.62 15.92 -10.68
N GLU A 499 15.23 17.08 -10.84
CA GLU A 499 16.53 17.25 -11.51
C GLU A 499 17.62 17.55 -10.48
N VAL A 500 18.69 16.79 -10.47
CA VAL A 500 19.85 17.05 -9.60
C VAL A 500 20.71 18.12 -10.27
N LYS A 501 20.78 19.29 -9.68
CA LYS A 501 21.61 20.40 -10.15
C LYS A 501 23.04 20.26 -9.66
N SER A 502 23.24 19.68 -8.47
CA SER A 502 24.56 19.38 -7.95
C SER A 502 24.52 18.20 -7.00
N HIS A 503 25.46 17.28 -7.15
CA HIS A 503 25.67 16.15 -6.26
C HIS A 503 26.49 16.51 -5.00
N LEU A 504 27.17 17.66 -5.04
CA LEU A 504 27.94 18.14 -3.90
C LEU A 504 27.03 18.93 -2.95
N SER A 505 27.23 18.76 -1.65
CA SER A 505 26.60 19.65 -0.68
C SER A 505 27.09 21.09 -0.92
N ILE A 506 26.25 22.08 -0.63
CA ILE A 506 26.59 23.50 -0.77
C ILE A 506 27.93 23.80 -0.05
N GLU A 507 28.16 23.18 1.12
CA GLU A 507 29.41 23.32 1.88
C GLU A 507 30.63 22.73 1.15
N ARG A 508 30.45 21.58 0.46
CA ARG A 508 31.50 20.99 -0.37
C ARG A 508 31.73 21.77 -1.65
N GLN A 509 30.67 22.36 -2.20
CA GLN A 509 30.80 23.26 -3.36
C GLN A 509 31.56 24.52 -2.99
N ALA A 510 31.24 25.16 -1.86
CA ALA A 510 31.97 26.33 -1.37
C ALA A 510 33.44 26.03 -1.15
N ARG A 511 33.80 24.82 -0.63
CA ARG A 511 35.20 24.37 -0.48
C ARG A 511 35.87 24.02 -1.81
N ALA A 512 35.12 23.49 -2.79
CA ALA A 512 35.65 23.09 -4.10
C ALA A 512 35.95 24.31 -5.02
N ILE A 513 35.24 25.42 -4.83
CA ILE A 513 35.41 26.66 -5.57
C ILE A 513 36.66 27.44 -5.06
N GLY A 514 37.25 27.05 -3.91
CA GLY A 514 38.59 27.41 -3.55
C GLY A 514 38.86 28.87 -3.17
N ALA A 515 37.83 29.68 -3.02
CA ALA A 515 37.96 31.05 -2.54
C ALA A 515 36.91 31.28 -1.47
N THR A 516 37.31 31.16 -0.24
CA THR A 516 36.60 31.87 0.81
C THR A 516 36.82 33.37 0.57
N TRP A 517 35.75 34.17 0.64
CA TRP A 517 35.85 35.63 0.55
C TRP A 517 36.80 36.25 1.58
N LEU A 518 37.43 35.43 2.47
CA LEU A 518 38.53 35.78 3.35
C LEU A 518 39.88 35.70 2.64
N ASP A 519 39.97 35.12 1.44
CA ASP A 519 41.18 35.01 0.65
C ASP A 519 41.27 36.15 -0.40
N GLN A 520 40.31 37.07 -0.44
CA GLN A 520 40.34 38.34 -1.15
C GLN A 520 40.58 39.51 -0.19
#